data_51a1bbf7d4147bded13ee1b0fd20705a
#
_entry.id   51a1bbf7d4147bded13ee1b0fd20705a
#
_cell.length_a   1.000
_cell.length_b   1.000
_cell.length_c   1.000
_cell.angle_alpha   90.00
_cell.angle_beta   90.00
_cell.angle_gamma   90.00
#
_symmetry.space_group_name_H-M   'P 1'
#
loop_
_entity.id
_entity.type
_entity.pdbx_description
1 polymer ?
#
loop_
_entity_poly.entity_id
_entity_poly.type
_entity_poly.pdbx_seq_one_letter_code
_entity_poly.pdbx_strand_id
1 'polypeptide(L)'
;MSVEDVFCLQQGRMVILTGRIERGRVRKGDEVEIVGLGGGATARVADIDASHVRIDEAGADMNVGVLLRGIAADAVERGHVLATPGSISAHACFAADITLLSEEQGGADVVSGDRLRFHTRSAAVWGTVTLHGVDVVRPLHGAEVTVTLEEPVALEEAQPFAFRQRGRAAGSGTVTRLPR
;
A
#
# COMPACT_ATOMS: atom_id res chain seq x y z
N MET A 1 -7.06 5.24 -3.95
CA MET A 1 -7.80 4.55 -2.86
C MET A 1 -7.08 3.26 -2.52
N SER A 2 -6.75 3.06 -1.26
CA SER A 2 -6.19 1.78 -0.79
C SER A 2 -7.30 0.75 -0.69
N VAL A 3 -7.08 -0.46 -1.22
CA VAL A 3 -8.05 -1.55 -1.15
C VAL A 3 -7.96 -2.22 0.21
N GLU A 4 -9.04 -2.16 1.00
CA GLU A 4 -9.13 -2.77 2.32
C GLU A 4 -9.82 -4.13 2.26
N ASP A 5 -10.95 -4.22 1.57
CA ASP A 5 -11.70 -5.45 1.38
C ASP A 5 -12.16 -5.61 -0.06
N VAL A 6 -12.33 -6.87 -0.44
CA VAL A 6 -12.79 -7.27 -1.78
C VAL A 6 -13.96 -8.22 -1.64
N PHE A 7 -15.07 -7.92 -2.31
CA PHE A 7 -16.26 -8.75 -2.36
C PHE A 7 -16.60 -9.10 -3.80
N CYS A 8 -16.93 -10.36 -4.04
CA CYS A 8 -17.32 -10.84 -5.35
C CYS A 8 -18.84 -10.99 -5.42
N LEU A 9 -19.45 -10.43 -6.47
CA LEU A 9 -20.87 -10.53 -6.76
C LEU A 9 -21.09 -11.26 -8.09
N GLN A 10 -22.31 -11.79 -8.28
CA GLN A 10 -22.75 -12.41 -9.53
C GLN A 10 -21.77 -13.46 -10.08
N GLN A 11 -21.32 -14.38 -9.20
CA GLN A 11 -20.38 -15.45 -9.56
C GLN A 11 -19.05 -14.95 -10.12
N GLY A 12 -18.53 -13.85 -9.57
CA GLY A 12 -17.23 -13.29 -9.95
C GLY A 12 -17.26 -12.35 -11.14
N ARG A 13 -18.42 -12.01 -11.67
CA ARG A 13 -18.54 -11.07 -12.79
C ARG A 13 -18.40 -9.62 -12.36
N MET A 14 -18.67 -9.34 -11.10
CA MET A 14 -18.56 -8.01 -10.50
C MET A 14 -17.78 -8.08 -9.21
N VAL A 15 -16.93 -7.10 -8.99
CA VAL A 15 -16.09 -7.00 -7.80
C VAL A 15 -16.35 -5.66 -7.14
N ILE A 16 -16.58 -5.68 -5.83
CA ILE A 16 -16.67 -4.47 -5.00
C ILE A 16 -15.38 -4.35 -4.21
N LEU A 17 -14.72 -3.21 -4.34
CA LEU A 17 -13.56 -2.85 -3.54
C LEU A 17 -13.97 -1.80 -2.53
N THR A 18 -13.66 -2.02 -1.27
CA THR A 18 -13.90 -1.02 -0.23
C THR A 18 -12.59 -0.37 0.21
N GLY A 19 -12.67 0.89 0.57
CA GLY A 19 -11.54 1.64 1.08
C GLY A 19 -11.84 3.12 1.19
N ARG A 20 -10.83 3.86 1.63
CA ARG A 20 -10.89 5.31 1.74
C ARG A 20 -10.17 5.95 0.58
N ILE A 21 -10.78 6.96 -0.02
CA ILE A 21 -10.15 7.76 -1.07
C ILE A 21 -9.14 8.71 -0.40
N GLU A 22 -7.86 8.56 -0.73
CA GLU A 22 -6.81 9.40 -0.15
C GLU A 22 -6.82 10.80 -0.75
N ARG A 23 -6.99 10.90 -2.06
CA ARG A 23 -7.02 12.16 -2.79
C ARG A 23 -7.74 12.02 -4.12
N GLY A 24 -8.13 13.14 -4.69
CA GLY A 24 -8.80 13.19 -5.98
C GLY A 24 -10.25 12.76 -5.91
N ARG A 25 -10.77 12.34 -7.05
CA ARG A 25 -12.16 11.94 -7.22
C ARG A 25 -12.27 10.71 -8.09
N VAL A 26 -13.33 9.95 -7.88
CA VAL A 26 -13.73 8.85 -8.74
C VAL A 26 -15.19 9.05 -9.16
N ARG A 27 -15.46 8.79 -10.43
CA ARG A 27 -16.80 8.89 -11.00
C ARG A 27 -17.22 7.57 -11.63
N LYS A 28 -18.52 7.34 -11.64
CA LYS A 28 -19.11 6.24 -12.40
C LYS A 28 -18.69 6.36 -13.87
N GLY A 29 -18.20 5.27 -14.45
CA GLY A 29 -17.68 5.21 -15.81
C GLY A 29 -16.18 5.43 -15.96
N ASP A 30 -15.50 5.87 -14.92
CA ASP A 30 -14.06 6.09 -14.96
C ASP A 30 -13.29 4.78 -15.19
N GLU A 31 -12.19 4.88 -15.93
CA GLU A 31 -11.21 3.82 -16.02
C GLU A 31 -10.23 3.94 -14.85
N VAL A 32 -9.94 2.84 -14.19
CA VAL A 32 -9.04 2.78 -13.05
C VAL A 32 -8.03 1.66 -13.23
N GLU A 33 -6.88 1.81 -12.59
CA GLU A 33 -5.79 0.83 -12.58
C GLU A 33 -5.64 0.26 -11.18
N ILE A 34 -5.36 -1.05 -11.11
CA ILE A 34 -5.06 -1.75 -9.88
C ILE A 34 -3.56 -1.91 -9.78
N VAL A 35 -2.95 -1.27 -8.80
CA VAL A 35 -1.51 -1.13 -8.66
C VAL A 35 -1.00 -1.88 -7.43
N GLY A 36 0.12 -2.56 -7.56
CA GLY A 36 0.80 -3.29 -6.50
C GLY A 36 0.61 -4.80 -6.57
N LEU A 37 1.38 -5.55 -5.78
CA LEU A 37 1.27 -7.00 -5.57
C LEU A 37 1.21 -7.82 -6.88
N GLY A 38 1.96 -7.42 -7.90
CA GLY A 38 1.91 -8.06 -9.21
C GLY A 38 0.69 -7.70 -10.04
N GLY A 39 -0.14 -6.75 -9.60
CA GLY A 39 -1.28 -6.23 -10.35
C GLY A 39 -0.86 -5.42 -11.57
N GLY A 40 -1.79 -4.76 -12.19
CA GLY A 40 -1.59 -3.96 -13.40
C GLY A 40 -2.83 -4.00 -14.28
N ALA A 41 -3.88 -4.64 -13.80
CA ALA A 41 -5.16 -4.70 -14.51
C ALA A 41 -5.86 -3.35 -14.47
N THR A 42 -6.58 -3.03 -15.55
CA THR A 42 -7.49 -1.89 -15.61
C THR A 42 -8.93 -2.37 -15.58
N ALA A 43 -9.80 -1.52 -15.07
CA ALA A 43 -11.24 -1.82 -14.96
C ALA A 43 -12.05 -0.53 -15.10
N ARG A 44 -13.36 -0.67 -15.29
CA ARG A 44 -14.28 0.47 -15.27
C ARG A 44 -15.12 0.47 -14.02
N VAL A 45 -15.31 1.66 -13.48
CA VAL A 45 -16.21 1.89 -12.34
C VAL A 45 -17.65 1.79 -12.84
N ALA A 46 -18.34 0.73 -12.44
CA ALA A 46 -19.73 0.51 -12.80
C ALA A 46 -20.67 1.29 -11.87
N ASP A 47 -20.32 1.40 -10.60
CA ASP A 47 -21.10 2.11 -9.61
C ASP A 47 -20.25 2.44 -8.38
N ILE A 48 -20.73 3.33 -7.52
CA ILE A 48 -20.07 3.72 -6.27
C ILE A 48 -21.11 3.70 -5.15
N ASP A 49 -20.77 3.10 -4.03
CA ASP A 49 -21.60 3.02 -2.85
C ASP A 49 -20.93 3.75 -1.67
N ALA A 50 -21.65 4.65 -1.05
CA ALA A 50 -21.22 5.32 0.16
C ALA A 50 -22.30 5.15 1.21
N SER A 51 -22.00 4.43 2.31
CA SER A 51 -22.95 4.18 3.41
C SER A 51 -24.29 3.59 2.92
N HIS A 52 -24.24 2.58 2.04
CA HIS A 52 -25.40 1.91 1.42
C HIS A 52 -26.24 2.80 0.47
N VAL A 53 -25.70 3.94 0.07
CA VAL A 53 -26.32 4.84 -0.90
C VAL A 53 -25.48 4.86 -2.17
N ARG A 54 -26.12 4.63 -3.32
CA ARG A 54 -25.46 4.74 -4.63
C ARG A 54 -25.23 6.21 -4.97
N ILE A 55 -24.00 6.53 -5.37
CA ILE A 55 -23.59 7.89 -5.75
C ILE A 55 -22.85 7.84 -7.08
N ASP A 56 -22.84 8.95 -7.82
CA ASP A 56 -22.17 9.03 -9.12
C ASP A 56 -20.71 9.46 -9.02
N GLU A 57 -20.35 10.13 -7.95
CA GLU A 57 -18.99 10.67 -7.72
C GLU A 57 -18.64 10.62 -6.24
N ALA A 58 -17.39 10.27 -5.94
CA ALA A 58 -16.84 10.29 -4.59
C ALA A 58 -15.49 11.02 -4.58
N GLY A 59 -15.20 11.70 -3.49
CA GLY A 59 -14.00 12.50 -3.31
C GLY A 59 -13.13 12.07 -2.14
N ALA A 60 -12.05 12.80 -1.92
CA ALA A 60 -11.08 12.57 -0.86
C ALA A 60 -11.76 12.45 0.52
N ASP A 61 -11.19 11.60 1.36
CA ASP A 61 -11.62 11.28 2.73
C ASP A 61 -12.93 10.48 2.86
N MET A 62 -13.60 10.18 1.75
CA MET A 62 -14.79 9.32 1.76
C MET A 62 -14.40 7.85 1.82
N ASN A 63 -15.10 7.09 2.66
CA ASN A 63 -15.08 5.63 2.64
C ASN A 63 -16.15 5.14 1.68
N VAL A 64 -15.74 4.38 0.68
CA VAL A 64 -16.63 3.95 -0.40
C VAL A 64 -16.42 2.50 -0.78
N GLY A 65 -17.46 1.91 -1.39
CA GLY A 65 -17.36 0.70 -2.15
C GLY A 65 -17.39 1.06 -3.65
N VAL A 66 -16.40 0.64 -4.40
CA VAL A 66 -16.33 0.85 -5.84
C VAL A 66 -16.63 -0.47 -6.55
N LEU A 67 -17.65 -0.45 -7.37
CA LEU A 67 -18.07 -1.61 -8.16
C LEU A 67 -17.34 -1.59 -9.48
N LEU A 68 -16.56 -2.64 -9.76
CA LEU A 68 -15.76 -2.76 -10.97
C LEU A 68 -16.31 -3.82 -11.92
N ARG A 69 -16.22 -3.55 -13.20
CA ARG A 69 -16.48 -4.48 -14.30
C ARG A 69 -15.22 -4.70 -15.13
N GLY A 70 -15.13 -5.88 -15.76
CA GLY A 70 -14.04 -6.21 -16.67
C GLY A 70 -12.79 -6.69 -15.96
N ILE A 71 -12.91 -7.12 -14.71
CA ILE A 71 -11.80 -7.64 -13.92
C ILE A 71 -12.20 -8.96 -13.27
N ALA A 72 -11.25 -9.90 -13.21
CA ALA A 72 -11.43 -11.15 -12.47
C ALA A 72 -11.30 -10.90 -10.97
N ALA A 73 -12.06 -11.65 -10.17
CA ALA A 73 -12.07 -11.51 -8.72
C ALA A 73 -10.70 -11.77 -8.07
N ASP A 74 -9.91 -12.67 -8.64
CA ASP A 74 -8.56 -13.02 -8.18
C ASP A 74 -7.47 -12.03 -8.64
N ALA A 75 -7.81 -11.07 -9.50
CA ALA A 75 -6.88 -10.04 -9.95
C ALA A 75 -6.74 -8.87 -8.96
N VAL A 76 -7.54 -8.88 -7.90
CA VAL A 76 -7.58 -7.81 -6.89
C VAL A 76 -7.64 -8.39 -5.50
N GLU A 77 -6.85 -7.83 -4.59
CA GLU A 77 -6.82 -8.23 -3.18
C GLU A 77 -6.52 -7.03 -2.28
N ARG A 78 -6.68 -7.22 -0.98
CA ARG A 78 -6.23 -6.25 0.02
C ARG A 78 -4.74 -5.95 -0.19
N GLY A 79 -4.38 -4.67 -0.15
CA GLY A 79 -3.00 -4.22 -0.36
C GLY A 79 -2.77 -3.57 -1.71
N HIS A 80 -3.63 -3.82 -2.69
CA HIS A 80 -3.64 -3.06 -3.93
C HIS A 80 -4.07 -1.61 -3.71
N VAL A 81 -3.72 -0.75 -4.65
CA VAL A 81 -4.20 0.62 -4.74
C VAL A 81 -5.01 0.78 -6.03
N LEU A 82 -6.20 1.34 -5.91
CA LEU A 82 -7.02 1.73 -7.05
C LEU A 82 -6.70 3.18 -7.37
N ALA A 83 -6.27 3.45 -8.60
CA ALA A 83 -5.78 4.76 -9.01
C ALA A 83 -6.18 5.11 -10.44
N THR A 84 -6.07 6.39 -10.78
CA THR A 84 -6.11 6.83 -12.17
C THR A 84 -4.97 6.15 -12.92
N PRO A 85 -5.21 5.59 -14.12
CA PRO A 85 -4.17 4.90 -14.87
C PRO A 85 -2.90 5.75 -15.02
N GLY A 86 -1.74 5.18 -14.69
CA GLY A 86 -0.44 5.84 -14.80
C GLY A 86 -0.13 6.86 -13.69
N SER A 87 -1.00 7.07 -12.72
CA SER A 87 -0.80 8.08 -11.68
C SER A 87 0.10 7.66 -10.52
N ILE A 88 0.23 6.37 -10.29
CA ILE A 88 1.11 5.78 -9.29
C ILE A 88 1.69 4.48 -9.83
N SER A 89 2.90 4.13 -9.42
CA SER A 89 3.57 2.91 -9.85
C SER A 89 3.90 1.99 -8.69
N ALA A 90 4.02 0.70 -8.98
CA ALA A 90 4.48 -0.29 -8.02
C ALA A 90 6.00 -0.36 -8.02
N HIS A 91 6.59 -0.47 -6.84
CA HIS A 91 8.03 -0.61 -6.64
C HIS A 91 8.34 -1.68 -5.61
N ALA A 92 9.39 -2.44 -5.85
CA ALA A 92 9.92 -3.41 -4.91
C ALA A 92 11.17 -2.91 -4.18
N CYS A 93 11.81 -1.85 -4.67
CA CYS A 93 13.03 -1.29 -4.08
C CYS A 93 12.88 0.21 -3.92
N PHE A 94 13.30 0.75 -2.79
CA PHE A 94 13.25 2.19 -2.54
C PHE A 94 14.23 2.61 -1.45
N ALA A 95 14.61 3.88 -1.47
CA ALA A 95 15.37 4.50 -0.38
C ALA A 95 14.39 5.11 0.65
N ALA A 96 14.76 5.05 1.90
CA ALA A 96 13.93 5.54 3.00
C ALA A 96 14.77 6.00 4.19
N ASP A 97 14.18 6.83 5.01
CA ASP A 97 14.64 7.10 6.37
C ASP A 97 13.77 6.31 7.34
N ILE A 98 14.38 5.60 8.27
CA ILE A 98 13.67 4.84 9.29
C ILE A 98 14.03 5.33 10.69
N THR A 99 13.11 5.12 11.63
CA THR A 99 13.31 5.34 13.06
C THR A 99 12.74 4.16 13.83
N LEU A 100 13.51 3.63 14.78
CA LEU A 100 13.06 2.52 15.62
C LEU A 100 12.31 3.01 16.85
N LEU A 101 11.34 2.22 17.28
CA LEU A 101 10.67 2.40 18.57
C LEU A 101 11.63 2.12 19.72
N SER A 102 11.24 2.51 20.94
CA SER A 102 11.96 2.11 22.15
C SER A 102 11.86 0.60 22.37
N GLU A 103 12.77 0.04 23.17
CA GLU A 103 12.71 -1.38 23.51
C GLU A 103 11.38 -1.77 24.17
N GLU A 104 10.86 -0.90 25.02
CA GLU A 104 9.57 -1.12 25.69
C GLU A 104 8.40 -1.21 24.70
N GLN A 105 8.48 -0.47 23.60
CA GLN A 105 7.47 -0.45 22.56
C GLN A 105 7.65 -1.56 21.51
N GLY A 106 8.77 -2.26 21.54
CA GLY A 106 9.05 -3.36 20.62
C GLY A 106 10.27 -3.15 19.73
N GLY A 107 10.96 -2.03 19.84
CA GLY A 107 12.18 -1.76 19.07
C GLY A 107 13.30 -2.71 19.48
N ALA A 108 14.03 -3.20 18.48
CA ALA A 108 15.22 -4.04 18.66
C ALA A 108 16.23 -3.66 17.57
N ASP A 109 17.50 -3.98 17.82
CA ASP A 109 18.55 -3.69 16.86
C ASP A 109 18.22 -4.21 15.46
N VAL A 110 18.48 -3.40 14.45
CA VAL A 110 18.34 -3.75 13.04
C VAL A 110 19.69 -3.66 12.36
N VAL A 111 20.04 -4.69 11.61
CA VAL A 111 21.26 -4.77 10.81
C VAL A 111 20.94 -5.02 9.35
N SER A 112 21.88 -4.73 8.46
CA SER A 112 21.71 -5.03 7.02
C SER A 112 21.45 -6.51 6.79
N GLY A 113 20.45 -6.82 5.95
CA GLY A 113 20.00 -8.17 5.67
C GLY A 113 18.83 -8.64 6.54
N ASP A 114 18.45 -7.90 7.57
CA ASP A 114 17.29 -8.24 8.38
C ASP A 114 16.03 -8.23 7.54
N ARG A 115 15.20 -9.26 7.75
CA ARG A 115 13.90 -9.43 7.09
C ARG A 115 12.82 -8.87 7.99
N LEU A 116 12.12 -7.85 7.50
CA LEU A 116 11.10 -7.12 8.23
C LEU A 116 9.76 -7.21 7.49
N ARG A 117 8.67 -7.03 8.22
CA ARG A 117 7.32 -6.94 7.64
C ARG A 117 6.96 -5.47 7.47
N PHE A 118 6.85 -5.02 6.22
CA PHE A 118 6.54 -3.63 5.89
C PHE A 118 5.04 -3.45 5.67
N HIS A 119 4.49 -2.42 6.29
CA HIS A 119 3.09 -2.03 6.18
C HIS A 119 3.01 -0.68 5.49
N THR A 120 2.50 -0.66 4.28
CA THR A 120 2.28 0.56 3.52
C THR A 120 0.83 0.61 3.07
N ARG A 121 0.09 1.64 3.43
CA ARG A 121 -1.35 1.71 3.22
C ARG A 121 -2.03 0.42 3.73
N SER A 122 -2.74 -0.30 2.87
CA SER A 122 -3.38 -1.58 3.23
C SER A 122 -2.50 -2.81 2.95
N ALA A 123 -1.32 -2.63 2.35
CA ALA A 123 -0.41 -3.73 2.02
C ALA A 123 0.48 -4.11 3.21
N ALA A 124 0.76 -5.40 3.34
CA ALA A 124 1.70 -5.94 4.32
C ALA A 124 2.59 -6.95 3.60
N VAL A 125 3.85 -6.59 3.37
CA VAL A 125 4.80 -7.40 2.58
C VAL A 125 6.11 -7.57 3.31
N TRP A 126 6.78 -8.69 3.05
CA TRP A 126 8.12 -8.94 3.56
C TRP A 126 9.16 -8.23 2.71
N GLY A 127 10.25 -7.82 3.36
CA GLY A 127 11.38 -7.23 2.67
C GLY A 127 12.64 -7.27 3.52
N THR A 128 13.75 -6.93 2.91
CA THR A 128 15.05 -6.83 3.57
C THR A 128 15.51 -5.38 3.56
N VAL A 129 16.30 -5.03 4.57
CA VAL A 129 16.85 -3.67 4.72
C VAL A 129 18.35 -3.70 4.57
N THR A 130 18.88 -2.69 3.88
CA THR A 130 20.31 -2.41 3.79
C THR A 130 20.58 -1.04 4.41
N LEU A 131 21.40 -1.01 5.45
CA LEU A 131 21.73 0.23 6.15
C LEU A 131 22.81 1.00 5.40
N HIS A 132 22.76 2.32 5.47
CA HIS A 132 23.77 3.22 4.93
C HIS A 132 24.41 4.07 6.03
N GLY A 133 25.74 4.10 6.06
CA GLY A 133 26.51 4.91 7.01
C GLY A 133 26.60 4.38 8.43
N VAL A 134 25.88 3.30 8.76
CA VAL A 134 25.94 2.64 10.07
C VAL A 134 25.85 1.14 9.90
N ASP A 135 26.41 0.39 10.86
CA ASP A 135 26.35 -1.08 10.84
C ASP A 135 25.12 -1.63 11.58
N VAL A 136 24.59 -0.86 12.50
CA VAL A 136 23.42 -1.22 13.31
C VAL A 136 22.60 0.02 13.63
N VAL A 137 21.29 -0.12 13.60
CA VAL A 137 20.35 0.87 14.13
C VAL A 137 19.79 0.34 15.44
N ARG A 138 19.96 1.12 16.51
CA ARG A 138 19.47 0.76 17.84
C ARG A 138 18.11 1.40 18.14
N PRO A 139 17.36 0.88 19.11
CA PRO A 139 16.12 1.50 19.55
C PRO A 139 16.25 3.01 19.77
N LEU A 140 15.23 3.76 19.39
CA LEU A 140 15.18 5.25 19.42
C LEU A 140 16.12 5.97 18.46
N HIS A 141 16.85 5.23 17.63
CA HIS A 141 17.72 5.81 16.60
C HIS A 141 17.13 5.61 15.21
N GLY A 142 17.67 6.35 14.26
CA GLY A 142 17.29 6.29 12.86
C GLY A 142 18.47 6.08 11.94
N ALA A 143 18.18 5.73 10.69
CA ALA A 143 19.18 5.59 9.64
C ALA A 143 18.55 5.74 8.26
N GLU A 144 19.39 6.09 7.30
CA GLU A 144 19.08 5.96 5.88
C GLU A 144 19.23 4.50 5.45
N VAL A 145 18.25 4.01 4.70
CA VAL A 145 18.22 2.60 4.29
C VAL A 145 17.79 2.45 2.84
N THR A 146 18.13 1.31 2.26
CA THR A 146 17.48 0.78 1.07
C THR A 146 16.62 -0.39 1.49
N VAL A 147 15.35 -0.37 1.12
CA VAL A 147 14.40 -1.46 1.35
C VAL A 147 14.19 -2.22 0.05
N THR A 148 14.27 -3.54 0.14
CA THR A 148 13.97 -4.44 -0.98
C THR A 148 12.81 -5.35 -0.56
N LEU A 149 11.64 -5.12 -1.15
CA LEU A 149 10.43 -5.89 -0.87
C LEU A 149 10.40 -7.17 -1.71
N GLU A 150 9.79 -8.21 -1.17
CA GLU A 150 9.59 -9.48 -1.89
C GLU A 150 8.50 -9.36 -2.96
N GLU A 151 7.55 -8.43 -2.78
CA GLU A 151 6.50 -8.11 -3.75
C GLU A 151 6.44 -6.59 -3.95
N PRO A 152 6.22 -6.11 -5.18
CA PRO A 152 6.09 -4.69 -5.43
C PRO A 152 4.78 -4.15 -4.85
N VAL A 153 4.82 -2.95 -4.28
CA VAL A 153 3.64 -2.24 -3.78
C VAL A 153 3.57 -0.84 -4.38
N ALA A 154 2.38 -0.27 -4.41
CA ALA A 154 2.19 1.11 -4.86
C ALA A 154 2.89 2.06 -3.88
N LEU A 155 3.83 2.86 -4.37
CA LEU A 155 4.64 3.76 -3.57
C LEU A 155 4.76 5.14 -4.22
N GLU A 156 4.86 6.15 -3.36
CA GLU A 156 5.19 7.52 -3.73
C GLU A 156 6.29 8.05 -2.81
N GLU A 157 7.05 9.03 -3.28
CA GLU A 157 7.97 9.76 -2.42
C GLU A 157 7.23 10.48 -1.30
N ALA A 158 7.86 10.62 -0.15
CA ALA A 158 7.29 11.15 1.08
C ALA A 158 6.18 10.30 1.72
N GLN A 159 5.92 9.11 1.19
CA GLN A 159 4.93 8.20 1.77
C GLN A 159 5.44 7.59 3.07
N PRO A 160 4.65 7.66 4.16
CA PRO A 160 5.00 6.97 5.40
C PRO A 160 4.73 5.47 5.31
N PHE A 161 5.48 4.71 6.08
CA PHE A 161 5.26 3.28 6.30
C PHE A 161 5.63 2.88 7.71
N ALA A 162 5.17 1.73 8.14
CA ALA A 162 5.56 1.11 9.40
C ALA A 162 6.16 -0.26 9.13
N PHE A 163 6.92 -0.78 10.08
CA PHE A 163 7.45 -2.14 9.96
C PHE A 163 7.45 -2.88 11.29
N ARG A 164 7.39 -4.19 11.17
CA ARG A 164 7.39 -5.11 12.29
C ARG A 164 8.59 -6.04 12.19
N GLN A 165 9.10 -6.43 13.34
CA GLN A 165 10.18 -7.39 13.47
C GLN A 165 9.75 -8.48 14.46
N ARG A 166 9.88 -9.74 14.07
CA ARG A 166 9.49 -10.88 14.92
C ARG A 166 8.05 -10.77 15.46
N GLY A 167 7.13 -10.28 14.63
CA GLY A 167 5.72 -10.15 14.99
C GLY A 167 5.38 -8.95 15.89
N ARG A 168 6.34 -8.08 16.21
CA ARG A 168 6.14 -6.90 17.05
C ARG A 168 6.37 -5.62 16.25
N ALA A 169 5.63 -4.57 16.60
CA ALA A 169 5.90 -3.24 16.05
C ALA A 169 7.35 -2.86 16.35
N ALA A 170 8.09 -2.43 15.35
CA ALA A 170 9.52 -2.15 15.47
C ALA A 170 9.88 -0.70 15.16
N GLY A 171 9.19 -0.08 14.20
CA GLY A 171 9.48 1.28 13.82
C GLY A 171 8.63 1.77 12.67
N SER A 172 9.02 2.92 12.15
CA SER A 172 8.39 3.56 11.02
C SER A 172 9.43 4.25 10.14
N GLY A 173 9.00 4.67 8.97
CA GLY A 173 9.86 5.38 8.05
C GLY A 173 9.09 6.18 7.02
N THR A 174 9.84 6.85 6.17
CA THR A 174 9.32 7.64 5.05
C THR A 174 10.13 7.32 3.81
N VAL A 175 9.43 7.09 2.70
CA VAL A 175 10.07 6.89 1.39
C VAL A 175 10.73 8.19 0.96
N THR A 176 12.05 8.17 0.74
CA THR A 176 12.81 9.35 0.33
C THR A 176 13.05 9.40 -1.17
N ARG A 177 13.21 8.24 -1.80
CA ARG A 177 13.46 8.17 -3.23
C ARG A 177 13.00 6.84 -3.81
N LEU A 178 12.39 6.91 -4.98
CA LEU A 178 12.00 5.77 -5.79
C LEU A 178 12.95 5.60 -6.97
N PRO A 179 13.22 4.37 -7.43
CA PRO A 179 13.96 4.14 -8.67
C PRO A 179 13.20 4.73 -9.86
N ARG A 180 13.94 5.26 -10.82
CA ARG A 180 13.37 5.75 -12.08
C ARG A 180 13.10 4.60 -13.04
#